data_2d9d102826efc6e493db22aae127299a
#
_entry.id   2d9d102826efc6e493db22aae127299a
#
_cell.length_a   1.000
_cell.length_b   1.000
_cell.length_c   1.000
_cell.angle_alpha   90.00
_cell.angle_beta   90.00
_cell.angle_gamma   90.00
#
_symmetry.space_group_name_H-M   'P 1'
#
loop_
_entity.id
_entity.type
_entity.pdbx_description
1 polymer ?
#
loop_
_entity_poly.entity_id
_entity_poly.type
_entity_poly.pdbx_seq_one_letter_code
_entity_poly.pdbx_strand_id
1 'polypeptide(L)'
;LILVFDKLLEKTMHKPLMPPLNALTGFAVKRSRIFILVFALLVVPASVCYNRANKEVYYDMTQSIPDDMECAIANSKLKDEFAVGSTHMLLVSADTDGKSIRNMMSEMEKTDGVKYVLGVESVVGNLIPEEVIPDSVKNILQSENWKLYIINSEYTTASDEVNAQILKISERLLDFS
;
A
#
# COMPACT_ATOMS: atom_id res chain seq x y z
N LEU A 1 38.65 34.23 -10.79
CA LEU A 1 37.43 34.54 -11.58
C LEU A 1 36.45 35.38 -10.76
N ILE A 2 36.13 35.02 -9.50
CA ILE A 2 35.17 35.73 -8.62
C ILE A 2 35.60 37.18 -8.35
N LEU A 3 36.89 37.42 -8.07
CA LEU A 3 37.45 38.77 -7.82
C LEU A 3 37.43 39.69 -9.03
N VAL A 4 37.42 39.19 -10.26
CA VAL A 4 37.36 39.99 -11.49
C VAL A 4 35.93 40.45 -11.78
N PHE A 5 34.92 39.66 -11.37
CA PHE A 5 33.50 39.98 -11.55
C PHE A 5 32.90 40.78 -10.40
N ASP A 6 33.62 40.98 -9.30
CA ASP A 6 33.15 41.69 -8.10
C ASP A 6 32.69 43.14 -8.44
N LYS A 7 33.49 43.89 -9.21
CA LYS A 7 33.11 45.23 -9.70
C LYS A 7 31.91 45.28 -10.64
N LEU A 8 31.65 44.18 -11.36
CA LEU A 8 30.48 44.03 -12.24
C LEU A 8 29.22 43.65 -11.44
N LEU A 9 29.38 42.82 -10.41
CA LEU A 9 28.33 42.44 -9.48
C LEU A 9 27.89 43.59 -8.60
N GLU A 10 28.83 44.45 -8.14
CA GLU A 10 28.52 45.67 -7.40
C GLU A 10 27.65 46.66 -8.21
N LYS A 11 27.86 46.73 -9.53
CA LYS A 11 27.11 47.61 -10.43
C LYS A 11 25.72 47.06 -10.77
N THR A 12 25.46 45.77 -10.54
CA THR A 12 24.19 45.08 -10.76
C THR A 12 23.49 44.72 -9.43
N MET A 13 23.77 45.46 -8.35
CA MET A 13 23.03 45.28 -7.10
C MET A 13 21.54 45.56 -7.34
N HIS A 14 20.81 44.50 -7.59
CA HIS A 14 19.36 44.57 -7.64
C HIS A 14 18.80 44.90 -6.26
N LYS A 15 17.83 45.82 -6.24
CA LYS A 15 17.06 46.05 -5.00
C LYS A 15 16.54 44.69 -4.52
N PRO A 16 16.68 44.35 -3.24
CA PRO A 16 16.20 43.08 -2.71
C PRO A 16 14.72 42.90 -3.07
N LEU A 17 14.41 41.77 -3.70
CA LEU A 17 13.04 41.43 -4.13
C LEU A 17 12.06 41.37 -2.94
N MET A 18 12.60 41.15 -1.75
CA MET A 18 11.80 41.13 -0.51
C MET A 18 11.92 42.46 0.22
N PRO A 19 10.81 43.12 0.54
CA PRO A 19 10.83 44.29 1.43
C PRO A 19 11.44 43.91 2.78
N PRO A 20 12.12 44.84 3.47
CA PRO A 20 12.73 44.57 4.77
C PRO A 20 11.64 44.17 5.75
N LEU A 21 11.66 42.87 6.17
CA LEU A 21 10.69 42.27 7.09
C LEU A 21 10.92 42.68 8.56
N ASN A 22 11.74 43.71 8.81
CA ASN A 22 12.12 44.15 10.17
C ASN A 22 10.92 44.51 11.05
N ALA A 23 9.86 45.08 10.45
CA ALA A 23 8.63 45.38 11.20
C ALA A 23 7.85 44.10 11.57
N LEU A 24 7.84 43.12 10.68
CA LEU A 24 7.16 41.84 10.90
C LEU A 24 7.90 40.99 11.92
N THR A 25 9.24 40.92 11.82
CA THR A 25 10.10 40.21 12.79
C THR A 25 10.05 40.87 14.17
N GLY A 26 10.10 42.22 14.24
CA GLY A 26 9.94 42.92 15.49
C GLY A 26 8.60 42.66 16.16
N PHE A 27 7.50 42.63 15.42
CA PHE A 27 6.18 42.28 15.92
C PHE A 27 6.11 40.85 16.43
N ALA A 28 6.65 39.90 15.65
CA ALA A 28 6.67 38.48 16.01
C ALA A 28 7.50 38.21 17.28
N VAL A 29 8.67 38.84 17.41
CA VAL A 29 9.53 38.70 18.60
C VAL A 29 8.86 39.33 19.84
N LYS A 30 8.27 40.51 19.69
CA LYS A 30 7.60 41.18 20.79
C LYS A 30 6.38 40.42 21.32
N ARG A 31 5.72 39.64 20.47
CA ARG A 31 4.54 38.83 20.82
C ARG A 31 4.79 37.32 20.69
N SER A 32 6.02 36.88 20.84
CA SER A 32 6.43 35.49 20.66
C SER A 32 5.60 34.50 21.48
N ARG A 33 5.21 34.84 22.71
CA ARG A 33 4.36 33.97 23.54
C ARG A 33 2.99 33.70 22.92
N ILE A 34 2.38 34.72 22.30
CA ILE A 34 1.08 34.57 21.62
C ILE A 34 1.26 33.71 20.39
N PHE A 35 2.31 33.93 19.60
CA PHE A 35 2.59 33.11 18.39
C PHE A 35 2.86 31.65 18.76
N ILE A 36 3.61 31.38 19.85
CA ILE A 36 3.85 30.01 20.34
C ILE A 36 2.52 29.34 20.75
N LEU A 37 1.65 30.09 21.46
CA LEU A 37 0.36 29.55 21.89
C LEU A 37 -0.56 29.25 20.69
N VAL A 38 -0.64 30.16 19.72
CA VAL A 38 -1.41 29.95 18.48
C VAL A 38 -0.85 28.78 17.68
N PHE A 39 0.47 28.68 17.57
CA PHE A 39 1.13 27.55 16.89
C PHE A 39 0.81 26.22 17.58
N ALA A 40 0.95 26.15 18.89
CA ALA A 40 0.59 24.95 19.67
C ALA A 40 -0.88 24.56 19.49
N LEU A 41 -1.79 25.57 19.50
CA LEU A 41 -3.22 25.35 19.26
C LEU A 41 -3.51 24.80 17.86
N LEU A 42 -2.75 25.20 16.85
CA LEU A 42 -2.91 24.72 15.47
C LEU A 42 -2.24 23.37 15.22
N VAL A 43 -1.11 23.09 15.85
CA VAL A 43 -0.36 21.83 15.66
C VAL A 43 -1.17 20.62 16.13
N VAL A 44 -1.89 20.73 17.23
CA VAL A 44 -2.70 19.62 17.76
C VAL A 44 -3.78 19.17 16.77
N PRO A 45 -4.69 20.04 16.31
CA PRO A 45 -5.68 19.62 15.31
C PRO A 45 -5.04 19.21 13.97
N ALA A 46 -3.98 19.89 13.54
CA ALA A 46 -3.26 19.52 12.33
C ALA A 46 -2.68 18.10 12.41
N SER A 47 -2.10 17.72 13.55
CA SER A 47 -1.59 16.36 13.78
C SER A 47 -2.70 15.31 13.74
N VAL A 48 -3.86 15.61 14.33
CA VAL A 48 -5.02 14.70 14.30
C VAL A 48 -5.53 14.54 12.88
N CYS A 49 -5.67 15.64 12.14
CA CYS A 49 -6.10 15.60 10.72
C CYS A 49 -5.09 14.84 9.86
N TYR A 50 -3.80 15.08 10.05
CA TYR A 50 -2.73 14.37 9.33
C TYR A 50 -2.77 12.85 9.59
N ASN A 51 -2.91 12.44 10.85
CA ASN A 51 -2.99 11.03 11.20
C ASN A 51 -4.26 10.35 10.63
N ARG A 52 -5.38 11.06 10.57
CA ARG A 52 -6.60 10.55 9.93
C ARG A 52 -6.43 10.46 8.42
N ALA A 53 -5.96 11.51 7.78
CA ALA A 53 -5.72 11.54 6.34
C ALA A 53 -4.75 10.43 5.89
N ASN A 54 -3.67 10.20 6.64
CA ASN A 54 -2.71 9.12 6.32
C ASN A 54 -3.30 7.71 6.46
N LYS A 55 -4.35 7.52 7.25
CA LYS A 55 -5.02 6.21 7.36
C LYS A 55 -6.02 5.98 6.23
N GLU A 56 -6.54 7.05 5.65
CA GLU A 56 -7.59 7.02 4.64
C GLU A 56 -7.07 7.28 3.21
N VAL A 57 -5.79 7.65 3.06
CA VAL A 57 -5.19 7.87 1.74
C VAL A 57 -4.54 6.58 1.25
N TYR A 58 -5.19 5.95 0.33
CA TYR A 58 -4.68 4.77 -0.37
C TYR A 58 -4.09 5.19 -1.72
N TYR A 59 -2.89 4.72 -2.02
CA TYR A 59 -2.25 4.97 -3.30
C TYR A 59 -2.41 3.76 -4.21
N ASP A 60 -3.23 3.91 -5.23
CA ASP A 60 -3.28 2.96 -6.33
C ASP A 60 -2.36 3.45 -7.46
N MET A 61 -1.17 2.88 -7.53
CA MET A 61 -0.20 3.23 -8.56
C MET A 61 -0.65 2.79 -9.96
N THR A 62 -1.59 1.86 -10.05
CA THR A 62 -2.09 1.37 -11.34
C THR A 62 -2.88 2.43 -12.10
N GLN A 63 -3.50 3.38 -11.39
CA GLN A 63 -4.20 4.51 -12.00
C GLN A 63 -3.27 5.52 -12.70
N SER A 64 -1.98 5.47 -12.40
CA SER A 64 -0.97 6.33 -13.03
C SER A 64 -0.35 5.71 -14.28
N ILE A 65 -0.69 4.46 -14.59
CA ILE A 65 -0.19 3.73 -15.74
C ILE A 65 -1.05 4.08 -16.95
N PRO A 66 -0.46 4.44 -18.12
CA PRO A 66 -1.23 4.64 -19.34
C PRO A 66 -2.03 3.39 -19.73
N ASP A 67 -3.26 3.61 -20.19
CA ASP A 67 -4.21 2.52 -20.52
C ASP A 67 -3.75 1.62 -21.66
N ASP A 68 -2.83 2.09 -22.49
CA ASP A 68 -2.26 1.36 -23.64
C ASP A 68 -1.12 0.41 -23.25
N MET A 69 -0.67 0.43 -22.00
CA MET A 69 0.35 -0.51 -21.54
C MET A 69 -0.21 -1.91 -21.36
N GLU A 70 0.58 -2.92 -21.74
CA GLU A 70 0.19 -4.34 -21.65
C GLU A 70 -0.27 -4.74 -20.23
N CYS A 71 0.37 -4.22 -19.20
CA CYS A 71 -0.02 -4.49 -17.81
C CYS A 71 -1.38 -3.87 -17.45
N ALA A 72 -1.71 -2.66 -17.94
CA ALA A 72 -3.00 -2.03 -17.74
C ALA A 72 -4.11 -2.82 -18.45
N ILE A 73 -3.86 -3.23 -19.70
CA ILE A 73 -4.77 -4.07 -20.48
C ILE A 73 -5.00 -5.44 -19.79
N ALA A 74 -3.93 -6.06 -19.26
CA ALA A 74 -4.04 -7.33 -18.54
C ALA A 74 -4.86 -7.18 -17.25
N ASN A 75 -4.63 -6.12 -16.47
CA ASN A 75 -5.40 -5.84 -15.25
C ASN A 75 -6.89 -5.57 -15.56
N SER A 76 -7.19 -4.83 -16.63
CA SER A 76 -8.56 -4.61 -17.06
C SER A 76 -9.27 -5.92 -17.40
N LYS A 77 -8.61 -6.80 -18.16
CA LYS A 77 -9.15 -8.13 -18.49
C LYS A 77 -9.37 -9.00 -17.25
N LEU A 78 -8.44 -9.00 -16.27
CA LEU A 78 -8.62 -9.72 -15.01
C LEU A 78 -9.85 -9.22 -14.25
N LYS A 79 -10.07 -7.92 -14.24
CA LYS A 79 -11.23 -7.33 -13.60
C LYS A 79 -12.53 -7.64 -14.34
N ASP A 80 -12.55 -7.48 -15.66
CA ASP A 80 -13.77 -7.56 -16.45
C ASP A 80 -14.20 -9.02 -16.71
N GLU A 81 -13.25 -9.93 -16.98
CA GLU A 81 -13.53 -11.32 -17.32
C GLU A 81 -13.54 -12.26 -16.10
N PHE A 82 -12.70 -12.00 -15.10
CA PHE A 82 -12.55 -12.87 -13.94
C PHE A 82 -13.06 -12.25 -12.63
N ALA A 83 -13.53 -11.01 -12.65
CA ALA A 83 -13.97 -10.24 -11.48
C ALA A 83 -12.89 -10.18 -10.36
N VAL A 84 -11.61 -10.09 -10.74
CA VAL A 84 -10.48 -9.94 -9.83
C VAL A 84 -10.10 -8.48 -9.78
N GLY A 85 -10.42 -7.80 -8.68
CA GLY A 85 -10.09 -6.40 -8.45
C GLY A 85 -8.76 -6.21 -7.72
N SER A 86 -8.41 -7.17 -6.85
CA SER A 86 -7.11 -7.19 -6.15
C SER A 86 -6.67 -8.62 -5.83
N THR A 87 -5.37 -8.76 -5.60
CA THR A 87 -4.74 -10.05 -5.28
C THR A 87 -3.89 -9.89 -4.04
N HIS A 88 -4.10 -10.76 -3.05
CA HIS A 88 -3.31 -10.81 -1.83
C HIS A 88 -2.46 -12.07 -1.83
N MET A 89 -1.24 -11.97 -1.31
CA MET A 89 -0.32 -13.08 -1.17
C MET A 89 -0.20 -13.44 0.31
N LEU A 90 -0.38 -14.72 0.62
CA LEU A 90 -0.24 -15.27 1.94
C LEU A 90 0.88 -16.31 1.93
N LEU A 91 1.81 -16.18 2.86
CA LEU A 91 2.87 -17.16 3.08
C LEU A 91 2.56 -17.97 4.34
N VAL A 92 2.55 -19.28 4.21
CA VAL A 92 2.32 -20.23 5.31
C VAL A 92 3.54 -21.12 5.43
N SER A 93 3.90 -21.51 6.65
CA SER A 93 5.00 -22.47 6.87
C SER A 93 4.75 -23.79 6.11
N ALA A 94 5.80 -24.32 5.48
CA ALA A 94 5.71 -25.59 4.77
C ALA A 94 5.34 -26.77 5.70
N ASP A 95 5.66 -26.66 7.00
CA ASP A 95 5.39 -27.69 8.02
C ASP A 95 3.92 -27.73 8.46
N THR A 96 3.10 -26.75 8.04
CA THR A 96 1.70 -26.71 8.42
C THR A 96 0.94 -27.88 7.81
N ASP A 97 0.15 -28.56 8.67
CA ASP A 97 -0.64 -29.72 8.26
C ASP A 97 -1.63 -29.38 7.13
N GLY A 98 -1.70 -30.22 6.13
CA GLY A 98 -2.55 -30.02 4.95
C GLY A 98 -4.06 -29.94 5.27
N LYS A 99 -4.51 -30.53 6.40
CA LYS A 99 -5.89 -30.40 6.85
C LYS A 99 -6.16 -29.01 7.41
N SER A 100 -5.24 -28.49 8.20
CA SER A 100 -5.30 -27.11 8.73
C SER A 100 -5.30 -26.09 7.59
N ILE A 101 -4.45 -26.30 6.59
CA ILE A 101 -4.41 -25.46 5.39
C ILE A 101 -5.74 -25.46 4.64
N ARG A 102 -6.33 -26.62 4.38
CA ARG A 102 -7.64 -26.69 3.69
C ARG A 102 -8.75 -26.01 4.48
N ASN A 103 -8.76 -26.16 5.79
CA ASN A 103 -9.72 -25.46 6.64
C ASN A 103 -9.52 -23.94 6.56
N MET A 104 -8.27 -23.47 6.64
CA MET A 104 -7.91 -22.07 6.49
C MET A 104 -8.37 -21.52 5.14
N MET A 105 -8.09 -22.19 4.04
CA MET A 105 -8.53 -21.79 2.70
C MET A 105 -10.06 -21.70 2.63
N SER A 106 -10.77 -22.70 3.14
CA SER A 106 -12.24 -22.70 3.16
C SER A 106 -12.82 -21.56 3.98
N GLU A 107 -12.20 -21.19 5.10
CA GLU A 107 -12.64 -20.04 5.90
C GLU A 107 -12.33 -18.71 5.21
N MET A 108 -11.22 -18.62 4.47
CA MET A 108 -10.91 -17.43 3.67
C MET A 108 -11.88 -17.24 2.52
N GLU A 109 -12.25 -18.30 1.83
CA GLU A 109 -13.24 -18.25 0.73
C GLU A 109 -14.64 -17.81 1.21
N LYS A 110 -14.97 -18.01 2.49
CA LYS A 110 -16.21 -17.50 3.09
C LYS A 110 -16.13 -16.00 3.46
N THR A 111 -14.96 -15.40 3.34
CA THR A 111 -14.81 -13.96 3.60
C THR A 111 -15.42 -13.17 2.47
N ASP A 112 -16.23 -12.18 2.83
CA ASP A 112 -16.91 -11.32 1.86
C ASP A 112 -15.94 -10.68 0.87
N GLY A 113 -16.28 -10.76 -0.42
CA GLY A 113 -15.45 -10.26 -1.51
C GLY A 113 -14.27 -11.17 -1.92
N VAL A 114 -14.00 -12.28 -1.23
CA VAL A 114 -13.03 -13.26 -1.70
C VAL A 114 -13.69 -14.15 -2.77
N LYS A 115 -13.07 -14.22 -3.94
CA LYS A 115 -13.56 -15.04 -5.05
C LYS A 115 -13.07 -16.48 -4.98
N TYR A 116 -11.77 -16.62 -4.81
CA TYR A 116 -11.12 -17.94 -4.69
C TYR A 116 -9.72 -17.77 -4.09
N VAL A 117 -9.26 -18.86 -3.51
CA VAL A 117 -7.90 -18.97 -2.95
C VAL A 117 -7.15 -20.03 -3.74
N LEU A 118 -6.02 -19.65 -4.33
CA LEU A 118 -5.14 -20.55 -5.08
C LEU A 118 -3.91 -20.91 -4.24
N GLY A 119 -3.62 -22.19 -4.17
CA GLY A 119 -2.40 -22.72 -3.57
C GLY A 119 -2.13 -24.10 -4.17
N VAL A 120 -1.08 -24.77 -3.74
CA VAL A 120 -0.77 -26.14 -4.21
C VAL A 120 -1.97 -27.05 -3.92
N GLU A 121 -2.55 -26.97 -2.75
CA GLU A 121 -3.67 -27.81 -2.32
C GLU A 121 -4.97 -27.54 -3.10
N SER A 122 -5.18 -26.32 -3.62
CA SER A 122 -6.36 -26.01 -4.46
C SER A 122 -6.22 -26.59 -5.87
N VAL A 123 -5.01 -26.63 -6.40
CA VAL A 123 -4.71 -27.20 -7.73
C VAL A 123 -4.83 -28.73 -7.69
N VAL A 124 -4.40 -29.34 -6.60
CA VAL A 124 -4.41 -30.81 -6.43
C VAL A 124 -5.83 -31.34 -6.21
N GLY A 125 -6.68 -30.58 -5.50
CA GLY A 125 -7.99 -31.08 -5.07
C GLY A 125 -7.88 -32.43 -4.31
N ASN A 126 -9.02 -32.99 -3.93
CA ASN A 126 -9.03 -34.28 -3.22
C ASN A 126 -8.75 -35.50 -4.13
N LEU A 127 -8.63 -35.32 -5.44
CA LEU A 127 -8.61 -36.38 -6.45
C LEU A 127 -7.31 -36.51 -7.25
N ILE A 128 -6.46 -35.48 -7.21
CA ILE A 128 -5.22 -35.46 -7.98
C ILE A 128 -4.04 -35.67 -7.01
N PRO A 129 -3.24 -36.72 -7.16
CA PRO A 129 -2.03 -36.91 -6.36
C PRO A 129 -1.05 -35.76 -6.61
N GLU A 130 -0.36 -35.33 -5.57
CA GLU A 130 0.62 -34.23 -5.61
C GLU A 130 1.75 -34.46 -6.64
N GLU A 131 2.04 -35.73 -6.94
CA GLU A 131 3.06 -36.14 -7.94
C GLU A 131 2.69 -35.76 -9.38
N VAL A 132 1.42 -35.48 -9.66
CA VAL A 132 0.92 -35.14 -11.02
C VAL A 132 1.09 -33.65 -11.33
N ILE A 133 1.37 -32.82 -10.31
CA ILE A 133 1.56 -31.38 -10.52
C ILE A 133 2.92 -31.16 -11.20
N PRO A 134 2.97 -30.38 -12.30
CA PRO A 134 4.23 -30.01 -12.92
C PRO A 134 5.16 -29.30 -11.92
N ASP A 135 6.44 -29.66 -11.94
CA ASP A 135 7.44 -29.04 -11.05
C ASP A 135 7.51 -27.52 -11.22
N SER A 136 7.22 -27.01 -12.41
CA SER A 136 7.13 -25.56 -12.67
C SER A 136 6.09 -24.86 -11.82
N VAL A 137 4.94 -25.49 -11.55
CA VAL A 137 3.87 -24.93 -10.71
C VAL A 137 4.22 -25.08 -9.24
N LYS A 138 4.76 -26.24 -8.83
CA LYS A 138 5.24 -26.45 -7.46
C LYS A 138 6.29 -25.41 -7.07
N ASN A 139 7.28 -25.20 -7.91
CA ASN A 139 8.39 -24.27 -7.65
C ASN A 139 7.93 -22.79 -7.52
N ILE A 140 6.78 -22.44 -8.09
CA ILE A 140 6.20 -21.09 -7.94
C ILE A 140 5.44 -20.97 -6.63
N LEU A 141 4.69 -22.01 -6.25
CA LEU A 141 3.78 -21.96 -5.09
C LEU A 141 4.38 -22.54 -3.80
N GLN A 142 5.51 -23.22 -3.88
CA GLN A 142 6.14 -23.86 -2.73
C GLN A 142 7.66 -23.74 -2.78
N SER A 143 8.26 -23.41 -1.63
CA SER A 143 9.69 -23.49 -1.36
C SER A 143 9.96 -24.46 -0.21
N GLU A 144 11.24 -24.65 0.18
CA GLU A 144 11.61 -25.54 1.28
C GLU A 144 10.88 -25.19 2.59
N ASN A 145 10.70 -23.90 2.88
CA ASN A 145 10.18 -23.44 4.18
C ASN A 145 8.80 -22.82 4.09
N TRP A 146 8.31 -22.48 2.89
CA TRP A 146 7.10 -21.68 2.71
C TRP A 146 6.22 -22.18 1.58
N LYS A 147 4.92 -22.09 1.79
CA LYS A 147 3.88 -22.28 0.76
C LYS A 147 3.22 -20.94 0.49
N LEU A 148 3.03 -20.61 -0.79
CA LEU A 148 2.40 -19.39 -1.26
C LEU A 148 0.94 -19.66 -1.60
N TYR A 149 0.06 -18.85 -1.02
CA TYR A 149 -1.37 -18.81 -1.35
C TYR A 149 -1.71 -17.46 -1.95
N ILE A 150 -2.49 -17.48 -3.01
CA ILE A 150 -2.94 -16.31 -3.74
C ILE A 150 -4.43 -16.17 -3.51
N ILE A 151 -4.82 -15.13 -2.78
CA ILE A 151 -6.22 -14.81 -2.44
C ILE A 151 -6.68 -13.75 -3.42
N ASN A 152 -7.67 -14.07 -4.25
CA ASN A 152 -8.23 -13.16 -5.23
C ASN A 152 -9.52 -12.55 -4.70
N SER A 153 -9.59 -11.22 -4.73
CA SER A 153 -10.71 -10.41 -4.25
C SER A 153 -11.39 -9.68 -5.41
N GLU A 154 -12.70 -9.50 -5.31
CA GLU A 154 -13.45 -8.64 -6.22
C GLU A 154 -13.25 -7.17 -5.94
N TYR A 155 -12.82 -6.82 -4.73
CA TYR A 155 -12.62 -5.43 -4.33
C TYR A 155 -11.39 -4.85 -5.01
N THR A 156 -11.51 -3.59 -5.44
CA THR A 156 -10.41 -2.88 -6.11
C THR A 156 -9.31 -2.54 -5.11
N THR A 157 -8.06 -2.65 -5.56
CA THR A 157 -6.88 -2.21 -4.80
C THR A 157 -7.07 -0.78 -4.30
N ALA A 158 -6.59 -0.51 -3.08
CA ALA A 158 -6.66 0.80 -2.45
C ALA A 158 -8.11 1.31 -2.21
N SER A 159 -9.01 0.41 -1.83
CA SER A 159 -10.37 0.73 -1.40
C SER A 159 -10.58 0.42 0.08
N ASP A 160 -11.62 1.01 0.68
CA ASP A 160 -11.98 0.75 2.09
C ASP A 160 -12.42 -0.70 2.27
N GLU A 161 -13.10 -1.26 1.29
CA GLU A 161 -13.59 -2.63 1.28
C GLU A 161 -12.43 -3.63 1.32
N VAL A 162 -11.40 -3.42 0.48
CA VAL A 162 -10.23 -4.31 0.46
C VAL A 162 -9.44 -4.23 1.75
N ASN A 163 -9.33 -3.05 2.36
CA ASN A 163 -8.65 -2.91 3.63
C ASN A 163 -9.41 -3.56 4.79
N ALA A 164 -10.74 -3.40 4.82
CA ALA A 164 -11.59 -4.11 5.78
C ALA A 164 -11.51 -5.63 5.58
N GLN A 165 -11.43 -6.10 4.34
CA GLN A 165 -11.26 -7.51 4.01
C GLN A 165 -9.91 -8.04 4.51
N ILE A 166 -8.80 -7.32 4.29
CA ILE A 166 -7.46 -7.69 4.77
C ILE A 166 -7.45 -7.84 6.30
N LEU A 167 -8.11 -6.92 7.02
CA LEU A 167 -8.21 -7.02 8.48
C LEU A 167 -8.96 -8.29 8.91
N LYS A 168 -10.09 -8.60 8.28
CA LYS A 168 -10.86 -9.81 8.57
C LYS A 168 -10.08 -11.09 8.26
N ILE A 169 -9.35 -11.12 7.13
CA ILE A 169 -8.48 -12.23 6.77
C ILE A 169 -7.37 -12.38 7.81
N SER A 170 -6.74 -11.29 8.23
CA SER A 170 -5.69 -11.29 9.25
C SER A 170 -6.18 -11.78 10.60
N GLU A 171 -7.37 -11.37 11.05
CA GLU A 171 -7.99 -11.85 12.29
C GLU A 171 -8.25 -13.36 12.23
N ARG A 172 -8.81 -13.86 11.13
CA ARG A 172 -9.06 -15.32 10.97
C ARG A 172 -7.77 -16.12 10.92
N LEU A 173 -6.68 -15.57 10.35
CA LEU A 173 -5.38 -16.24 10.33
C LEU A 173 -4.81 -16.46 11.73
N LEU A 174 -5.09 -15.57 12.68
CA LEU A 174 -4.63 -15.72 14.06
C LEU A 174 -5.26 -16.94 14.76
N ASP A 175 -6.44 -17.39 14.30
CA ASP A 175 -7.09 -18.60 14.82
C ASP A 175 -6.41 -19.89 14.35
N PHE A 176 -5.54 -19.81 13.34
CA PHE A 176 -4.80 -20.95 12.77
C PHE A 176 -3.29 -20.96 13.11
N SER A 177 -2.79 -19.95 13.86
CA SER A 177 -1.37 -19.83 14.23
C SER A 177 -0.97 -20.56 15.51
#